data_86770edd772f266815cfe22a495ebd73
#
_entry.id   86770edd772f266815cfe22a495ebd73
#
_cell.length_a   1.000
_cell.length_b   1.000
_cell.length_c   1.000
_cell.angle_alpha   90.00
_cell.angle_beta   90.00
_cell.angle_gamma   90.00
#
_symmetry.space_group_name_H-M   'P 1'
#
loop_
_entity.id
_entity.type
_entity.pdbx_description
1 polymer ?
#
loop_
_entity_poly.entity_id
_entity_poly.type
_entity_poly.pdbx_seq_one_letter_code
_entity_poly.pdbx_strand_id
1 'polypeptide(L)'
;MNAVTFSKYGGPEVLEVSEVDEPHPGQGEVRIRVAAAALNPFDWKVRSGMLAQGSQPESPIVDGREAAGVVDEVGDGVTDTQVGDEVFGWAVGGAAAEYAVLDAWELKPAELSFEEAAALPVAVETSVRVFSVLGGPHEGQTILINGAAGGVGAMAVQFAKARGARVIGTASERNHDYLRELGAEPTTYGEGLVERVRELAPDGVDLAFDTAGKGEIPALIELTGDPARVATIADFGAAQLGVKVTGGAEGRFTEALHEAAEMARQGRLRVTIAATYPFSRAGDAHRQSQEGHTRGKIVLLPD
;
A
#
# COMPACT_ATOMS: atom_id res chain seq x y z
N MET A 1 17.83 -2.19 20.24
CA MET A 1 17.80 -2.53 18.82
C MET A 1 17.99 -1.30 17.95
N ASN A 2 18.52 -1.48 16.74
CA ASN A 2 18.59 -0.39 15.75
C ASN A 2 17.26 -0.23 15.02
N ALA A 3 16.86 1.05 14.82
CA ALA A 3 15.65 1.41 14.09
C ALA A 3 15.82 2.70 13.30
N VAL A 4 15.10 2.84 12.20
CA VAL A 4 14.95 4.12 11.49
C VAL A 4 13.98 4.99 12.27
N THR A 5 14.44 6.14 12.74
CA THR A 5 13.65 7.03 13.60
C THR A 5 13.70 8.48 13.12
N PHE A 6 12.75 9.27 13.61
CA PHE A 6 12.81 10.73 13.56
C PHE A 6 12.22 11.32 14.84
N SER A 7 12.87 12.37 15.37
CA SER A 7 12.48 13.07 16.61
C SER A 7 11.83 14.43 16.35
N LYS A 8 11.76 14.85 15.10
CA LYS A 8 11.11 16.10 14.65
C LYS A 8 10.55 15.92 13.25
N TYR A 9 9.47 16.62 12.94
CA TYR A 9 8.95 16.66 11.59
C TYR A 9 9.89 17.47 10.66
N GLY A 10 10.01 17.02 9.41
CA GLY A 10 10.87 17.70 8.45
C GLY A 10 11.02 16.95 7.12
N GLY A 11 12.05 17.27 6.37
CA GLY A 11 12.45 16.59 5.14
C GLY A 11 13.08 15.21 5.41
N PRO A 12 13.47 14.46 4.35
CA PRO A 12 14.08 13.12 4.50
C PRO A 12 15.35 13.11 5.38
N GLU A 13 16.00 14.24 5.57
CA GLU A 13 17.21 14.42 6.38
C GLU A 13 16.97 14.29 7.90
N VAL A 14 15.72 14.24 8.35
CA VAL A 14 15.42 14.03 9.78
C VAL A 14 15.43 12.55 10.18
N LEU A 15 15.48 11.65 9.19
CA LEU A 15 15.57 10.20 9.43
C LEU A 15 17.01 9.83 9.78
N GLU A 16 17.14 9.05 10.83
CA GLU A 16 18.41 8.50 11.31
C GLU A 16 18.21 7.07 11.79
N VAL A 17 19.29 6.28 11.77
CA VAL A 17 19.30 5.00 12.49
C VAL A 17 19.74 5.28 13.92
N SER A 18 18.88 4.91 14.87
CA SER A 18 19.16 5.12 16.30
C SER A 18 18.85 3.87 17.11
N GLU A 19 19.45 3.75 18.28
CA GLU A 19 19.17 2.69 19.22
C GLU A 19 17.89 3.02 20.00
N VAL A 20 16.96 2.05 20.03
CA VAL A 20 15.69 2.13 20.76
C VAL A 20 15.49 0.84 21.57
N ASP A 21 14.60 0.87 22.55
CA ASP A 21 14.22 -0.33 23.29
C ASP A 21 13.60 -1.38 22.34
N GLU A 22 13.86 -2.64 22.63
CA GLU A 22 13.22 -3.75 21.91
C GLU A 22 11.75 -3.84 22.32
N PRO A 23 10.80 -3.89 21.36
CA PRO A 23 9.40 -4.07 21.69
C PRO A 23 9.12 -5.53 22.09
N HIS A 24 8.11 -5.75 22.93
CA HIS A 24 7.58 -7.07 23.25
C HIS A 24 6.13 -7.18 22.82
N PRO A 25 5.69 -8.34 22.28
CA PRO A 25 4.31 -8.54 21.85
C PRO A 25 3.37 -8.61 23.05
N GLY A 26 2.25 -7.93 22.95
CA GLY A 26 1.13 -8.04 23.87
C GLY A 26 0.24 -9.23 23.57
N GLN A 27 -0.95 -9.23 24.19
CA GLN A 27 -1.95 -10.28 23.94
C GLN A 27 -2.43 -10.23 22.48
N GLY A 28 -2.35 -11.37 21.76
CA GLY A 28 -2.79 -11.50 20.38
C GLY A 28 -1.81 -10.90 19.36
N GLU A 29 -0.56 -10.62 19.76
CA GLU A 29 0.48 -10.05 18.90
C GLU A 29 1.65 -11.03 18.76
N VAL A 30 2.45 -10.85 17.72
CA VAL A 30 3.74 -11.56 17.56
C VAL A 30 4.85 -10.56 17.32
N ARG A 31 6.08 -10.86 17.78
CA ARG A 31 7.26 -10.11 17.40
C ARG A 31 8.00 -10.88 16.31
N ILE A 32 8.47 -10.14 15.33
CA ILE A 32 9.31 -10.67 14.26
C ILE A 32 10.70 -10.05 14.31
N ARG A 33 11.71 -10.84 13.97
CA ARG A 33 12.96 -10.31 13.48
C ARG A 33 12.74 -9.91 12.03
N VAL A 34 12.82 -8.61 11.77
CA VAL A 34 12.48 -8.01 10.46
C VAL A 34 13.51 -8.44 9.40
N ALA A 35 13.02 -8.97 8.30
CA ALA A 35 13.81 -9.24 7.11
C ALA A 35 13.64 -8.11 6.07
N ALA A 36 12.44 -7.51 6.00
CA ALA A 36 12.13 -6.40 5.12
C ALA A 36 10.99 -5.56 5.69
N ALA A 37 11.04 -4.24 5.51
CA ALA A 37 9.96 -3.30 5.83
C ALA A 37 9.62 -2.46 4.58
N ALA A 38 8.35 -2.32 4.22
CA ALA A 38 8.00 -1.59 3.02
C ALA A 38 7.57 -0.15 3.30
N LEU A 39 7.93 0.73 2.39
CA LEU A 39 7.66 2.16 2.46
C LEU A 39 6.39 2.52 1.69
N ASN A 40 5.59 3.39 2.29
CA ASN A 40 4.37 3.95 1.71
C ASN A 40 4.43 5.48 1.63
N PRO A 41 3.68 6.11 0.70
CA PRO A 41 3.53 7.57 0.71
C PRO A 41 2.99 8.13 2.02
N PHE A 42 2.28 7.32 2.80
CA PHE A 42 1.81 7.70 4.13
C PHE A 42 2.97 8.00 5.08
N ASP A 43 4.04 7.22 5.05
CA ASP A 43 5.16 7.31 5.99
C ASP A 43 5.89 8.66 5.86
N TRP A 44 6.18 9.11 4.64
CA TRP A 44 6.76 10.44 4.46
C TRP A 44 5.78 11.59 4.78
N LYS A 45 4.46 11.38 4.64
CA LYS A 45 3.46 12.37 5.08
C LYS A 45 3.44 12.50 6.61
N VAL A 46 3.57 11.38 7.34
CA VAL A 46 3.75 11.38 8.80
C VAL A 46 5.04 12.09 9.16
N ARG A 47 6.18 11.65 8.60
CA ARG A 47 7.50 12.23 8.88
C ARG A 47 7.57 13.74 8.57
N SER A 48 6.89 14.20 7.50
CA SER A 48 6.88 15.63 7.14
C SER A 48 6.03 16.50 8.07
N GLY A 49 5.21 15.88 8.94
CA GLY A 49 4.24 16.59 9.77
C GLY A 49 2.94 16.98 9.04
N MET A 50 2.76 16.55 7.79
CA MET A 50 1.53 16.86 7.01
C MET A 50 0.25 16.35 7.69
N LEU A 51 0.37 15.27 8.45
CA LEU A 51 -0.72 14.65 9.19
C LEU A 51 -0.72 15.04 10.69
N ALA A 52 0.21 15.88 11.13
CA ALA A 52 0.31 16.33 12.51
C ALA A 52 -0.69 17.46 12.78
N GLN A 53 -1.24 17.47 13.98
CA GLN A 53 -2.14 18.54 14.44
C GLN A 53 -1.39 19.67 15.16
N GLY A 54 -0.17 20.00 14.71
CA GLY A 54 0.57 21.20 15.12
C GLY A 54 1.62 21.03 16.23
N SER A 55 1.78 19.86 16.85
CA SER A 55 2.86 19.58 17.82
C SER A 55 3.98 18.73 17.21
N GLN A 56 5.22 18.94 17.68
CA GLN A 56 6.33 18.04 17.36
C GLN A 56 6.15 16.70 18.12
N PRO A 57 6.78 15.60 17.64
CA PRO A 57 6.79 14.34 18.38
C PRO A 57 7.37 14.53 19.79
N GLU A 58 6.75 13.94 20.79
CA GLU A 58 7.24 13.97 22.19
C GLU A 58 8.41 12.99 22.42
N SER A 59 8.51 11.96 21.57
CA SER A 59 9.56 10.95 21.60
C SER A 59 9.92 10.55 20.16
N PRO A 60 11.09 9.91 19.92
CA PRO A 60 11.42 9.36 18.62
C PRO A 60 10.34 8.43 18.10
N ILE A 61 9.96 8.61 16.85
CA ILE A 61 9.00 7.75 16.13
C ILE A 61 9.80 6.77 15.28
N VAL A 62 9.55 5.48 15.42
CA VAL A 62 10.08 4.45 14.51
C VAL A 62 9.25 4.48 13.22
N ASP A 63 9.94 4.53 12.08
CA ASP A 63 9.33 4.64 10.76
C ASP A 63 8.70 3.34 10.28
N GLY A 64 7.77 3.44 9.31
CA GLY A 64 7.15 2.30 8.63
C GLY A 64 5.95 1.70 9.38
N ARG A 65 5.14 0.92 8.63
CA ARG A 65 3.87 0.35 9.12
C ARG A 65 3.68 -1.12 8.77
N GLU A 66 4.51 -1.68 7.92
CA GLU A 66 4.37 -3.04 7.41
C GLU A 66 5.74 -3.69 7.26
N ALA A 67 5.82 -4.95 7.60
CA ALA A 67 7.04 -5.72 7.51
C ALA A 67 6.77 -7.19 7.22
N ALA A 68 7.84 -7.89 6.83
CA ALA A 68 7.92 -9.34 6.81
C ALA A 68 9.20 -9.79 7.51
N GLY A 69 9.13 -10.95 8.14
CA GLY A 69 10.26 -11.48 8.90
C GLY A 69 9.94 -12.83 9.52
N VAL A 70 10.77 -13.23 10.47
CA VAL A 70 10.65 -14.49 11.18
C VAL A 70 10.20 -14.22 12.61
N VAL A 71 9.15 -14.89 13.05
CA VAL A 71 8.63 -14.80 14.41
C VAL A 71 9.71 -15.24 15.40
N ASP A 72 10.03 -14.40 16.37
CA ASP A 72 11.00 -14.71 17.44
C ASP A 72 10.38 -14.64 18.84
N GLU A 73 9.22 -14.00 18.99
CA GLU A 73 8.46 -13.98 20.24
C GLU A 73 6.95 -13.99 19.94
N VAL A 74 6.19 -14.72 20.74
CA VAL A 74 4.74 -14.89 20.58
C VAL A 74 4.04 -14.41 21.84
N GLY A 75 3.08 -13.51 21.69
CA GLY A 75 2.27 -12.99 22.79
C GLY A 75 1.17 -13.95 23.25
N ASP A 76 0.62 -13.68 24.41
CA ASP A 76 -0.45 -14.49 25.00
C ASP A 76 -1.67 -14.58 24.07
N GLY A 77 -2.25 -15.79 23.97
CA GLY A 77 -3.49 -16.03 23.21
C GLY A 77 -3.29 -16.30 21.71
N VAL A 78 -2.09 -16.18 21.17
CA VAL A 78 -1.77 -16.62 19.80
C VAL A 78 -1.63 -18.14 19.78
N THR A 79 -2.34 -18.82 18.88
CA THR A 79 -2.41 -20.29 18.82
C THR A 79 -2.07 -20.88 17.45
N ASP A 80 -2.06 -20.07 16.42
CA ASP A 80 -1.91 -20.45 15.02
C ASP A 80 -0.57 -20.03 14.40
N THR A 81 0.32 -19.47 15.23
CA THR A 81 1.65 -19.01 14.83
C THR A 81 2.66 -19.32 15.93
N GLN A 82 3.87 -19.73 15.56
CA GLN A 82 4.94 -20.11 16.48
C GLN A 82 6.27 -19.45 16.12
N VAL A 83 7.19 -19.46 17.06
CA VAL A 83 8.58 -19.02 16.84
C VAL A 83 9.20 -19.83 15.71
N GLY A 84 9.80 -19.12 14.75
CA GLY A 84 10.39 -19.68 13.54
C GLY A 84 9.50 -19.57 12.29
N ASP A 85 8.22 -19.24 12.44
CA ASP A 85 7.34 -19.02 11.30
C ASP A 85 7.73 -17.75 10.53
N GLU A 86 7.69 -17.82 9.20
CA GLU A 86 7.84 -16.66 8.32
C GLU A 86 6.48 -16.01 8.11
N VAL A 87 6.37 -14.71 8.44
CA VAL A 87 5.13 -13.97 8.38
C VAL A 87 5.32 -12.61 7.74
N PHE A 88 4.21 -11.99 7.31
CA PHE A 88 4.14 -10.60 6.88
C PHE A 88 2.87 -9.95 7.42
N GLY A 89 2.94 -8.68 7.74
CA GLY A 89 1.80 -8.03 8.38
C GLY A 89 1.99 -6.56 8.72
N TRP A 90 1.04 -6.08 9.52
CA TRP A 90 1.00 -4.70 10.01
C TRP A 90 1.77 -4.58 11.31
N ALA A 91 2.68 -3.61 11.35
CA ALA A 91 3.48 -3.31 12.53
C ALA A 91 2.81 -2.28 13.44
N VAL A 92 2.92 -2.52 14.74
CA VAL A 92 2.57 -1.58 15.81
C VAL A 92 3.84 -0.91 16.31
N GLY A 93 3.85 0.42 16.39
CA GLY A 93 5.00 1.16 16.90
C GLY A 93 6.15 1.38 15.92
N GLY A 94 6.04 0.87 14.68
CA GLY A 94 7.03 1.04 13.60
C GLY A 94 7.54 -0.27 13.05
N ALA A 95 7.94 -0.27 11.79
CA ALA A 95 8.34 -1.46 11.03
C ALA A 95 9.82 -1.45 10.59
N ALA A 96 10.40 -0.27 10.39
CA ALA A 96 11.78 -0.13 9.93
C ALA A 96 12.78 -0.22 11.09
N ALA A 97 12.87 -1.41 11.70
CA ALA A 97 13.69 -1.74 12.86
C ALA A 97 14.16 -3.19 12.78
N GLU A 98 15.15 -3.59 13.61
CA GLU A 98 15.60 -4.98 13.70
C GLU A 98 14.50 -5.93 14.17
N TYR A 99 13.59 -5.43 15.02
CA TYR A 99 12.41 -6.16 15.50
C TYR A 99 11.17 -5.30 15.37
N ALA A 100 10.04 -5.92 15.04
CA ALA A 100 8.73 -5.26 14.98
C ALA A 100 7.66 -6.17 15.59
N VAL A 101 6.69 -5.57 16.27
CA VAL A 101 5.49 -6.26 16.74
C VAL A 101 4.41 -6.15 15.68
N LEU A 102 3.79 -7.26 15.33
CA LEU A 102 2.66 -7.33 14.41
C LEU A 102 1.36 -7.62 15.19
N ASP A 103 0.32 -6.85 14.91
CA ASP A 103 -1.03 -7.04 15.47
C ASP A 103 -2.02 -7.66 14.47
N ALA A 104 -1.59 -7.79 13.22
CA ALA A 104 -2.30 -8.49 12.15
C ALA A 104 -1.28 -9.00 11.14
N TRP A 105 -1.30 -10.30 10.88
CA TRP A 105 -0.33 -10.97 10.00
C TRP A 105 -0.93 -12.17 9.28
N GLU A 106 -0.19 -12.67 8.29
CA GLU A 106 -0.45 -13.94 7.58
C GLU A 106 0.88 -14.69 7.42
N LEU A 107 0.83 -16.01 7.32
CA LEU A 107 1.99 -16.83 6.99
C LEU A 107 2.50 -16.50 5.59
N LYS A 108 3.80 -16.22 5.50
CA LYS A 108 4.43 -15.89 4.21
C LYS A 108 4.43 -17.11 3.29
N PRO A 109 3.80 -17.03 2.10
CA PRO A 109 3.95 -18.06 1.07
C PRO A 109 5.41 -18.26 0.66
N ALA A 110 5.80 -19.52 0.39
CA ALA A 110 7.15 -19.83 -0.05
C ALA A 110 7.48 -19.20 -1.43
N GLU A 111 6.45 -18.87 -2.21
CA GLU A 111 6.54 -18.25 -3.54
C GLU A 111 6.98 -16.79 -3.48
N LEU A 112 6.88 -16.14 -2.30
CA LEU A 112 7.26 -14.73 -2.11
C LEU A 112 8.61 -14.61 -1.40
N SER A 113 9.43 -13.67 -1.82
CA SER A 113 10.55 -13.20 -1.03
C SER A 113 10.04 -12.38 0.18
N PHE A 114 10.92 -12.07 1.14
CA PHE A 114 10.55 -11.20 2.26
C PHE A 114 10.23 -9.78 1.79
N GLU A 115 10.95 -9.27 0.79
CA GLU A 115 10.70 -7.95 0.19
C GLU A 115 9.32 -7.88 -0.46
N GLU A 116 8.96 -8.92 -1.20
CA GLU A 116 7.64 -9.02 -1.84
C GLU A 116 6.53 -9.14 -0.80
N ALA A 117 6.71 -9.97 0.22
CA ALA A 117 5.75 -10.15 1.30
C ALA A 117 5.57 -8.85 2.12
N ALA A 118 6.66 -8.17 2.49
CA ALA A 118 6.61 -6.90 3.21
C ALA A 118 5.86 -5.80 2.45
N ALA A 119 5.85 -5.88 1.11
CA ALA A 119 5.23 -4.89 0.23
C ALA A 119 3.70 -5.04 0.11
N LEU A 120 3.10 -6.08 0.70
CA LEU A 120 1.69 -6.42 0.52
C LEU A 120 0.71 -5.75 1.51
N PRO A 121 0.96 -5.73 2.84
CA PRO A 121 -0.10 -5.45 3.82
C PRO A 121 -0.88 -4.17 3.56
N VAL A 122 -0.21 -3.04 3.42
CA VAL A 122 -0.87 -1.75 3.15
C VAL A 122 -1.54 -1.73 1.79
N ALA A 123 -0.89 -2.29 0.77
CA ALA A 123 -1.37 -2.19 -0.60
C ALA A 123 -2.62 -3.05 -0.84
N VAL A 124 -2.65 -4.28 -0.31
CA VAL A 124 -3.80 -5.18 -0.50
C VAL A 124 -4.98 -4.78 0.37
N GLU A 125 -4.74 -4.42 1.64
CA GLU A 125 -5.78 -3.91 2.54
C GLU A 125 -6.45 -2.68 1.94
N THR A 126 -5.67 -1.70 1.51
CA THR A 126 -6.18 -0.47 0.90
C THR A 126 -7.04 -0.77 -0.33
N SER A 127 -6.63 -1.73 -1.16
CA SER A 127 -7.39 -2.13 -2.35
C SER A 127 -8.74 -2.75 -1.96
N VAL A 128 -8.74 -3.70 -1.03
CA VAL A 128 -9.97 -4.38 -0.56
C VAL A 128 -10.90 -3.40 0.16
N ARG A 129 -10.37 -2.55 1.02
CA ARG A 129 -11.12 -1.51 1.71
C ARG A 129 -11.81 -0.55 0.74
N VAL A 130 -11.09 -0.06 -0.29
CA VAL A 130 -11.69 0.81 -1.31
C VAL A 130 -12.78 0.08 -2.08
N PHE A 131 -12.57 -1.17 -2.43
CA PHE A 131 -13.60 -1.98 -3.11
C PHE A 131 -14.84 -2.16 -2.21
N SER A 132 -14.66 -2.43 -0.93
CA SER A 132 -15.77 -2.50 0.02
C SER A 132 -16.54 -1.18 0.10
N VAL A 133 -15.83 -0.05 0.19
CA VAL A 133 -16.44 1.29 0.23
C VAL A 133 -17.20 1.59 -1.07
N LEU A 134 -16.68 1.18 -2.23
CA LEU A 134 -17.35 1.35 -3.53
C LEU A 134 -18.53 0.38 -3.74
N GLY A 135 -18.57 -0.73 -3.00
CA GLY A 135 -19.55 -1.80 -3.21
C GLY A 135 -19.26 -2.64 -4.44
N GLY A 136 -17.99 -2.83 -4.79
CA GLY A 136 -17.50 -3.59 -5.95
C GLY A 136 -15.98 -3.47 -6.05
N PRO A 137 -15.33 -3.91 -7.15
CA PRO A 137 -15.95 -4.40 -8.39
C PRO A 137 -16.47 -5.84 -8.30
N HIS A 138 -17.43 -6.14 -9.14
CA HIS A 138 -17.99 -7.48 -9.35
C HIS A 138 -17.75 -7.96 -10.78
N GLU A 139 -18.03 -9.24 -11.02
CA GLU A 139 -17.97 -9.84 -12.35
C GLU A 139 -18.79 -9.02 -13.37
N GLY A 140 -18.18 -8.74 -14.51
CA GLY A 140 -18.78 -7.98 -15.59
C GLY A 140 -18.72 -6.45 -15.45
N GLN A 141 -18.37 -5.92 -14.29
CA GLN A 141 -18.17 -4.47 -14.12
C GLN A 141 -16.85 -3.99 -14.70
N THR A 142 -16.83 -2.74 -15.16
CA THR A 142 -15.62 -2.02 -15.58
C THR A 142 -15.17 -1.07 -14.49
N ILE A 143 -13.93 -1.23 -14.00
CA ILE A 143 -13.31 -0.30 -13.06
C ILE A 143 -12.13 0.43 -13.71
N LEU A 144 -12.08 1.76 -13.51
CA LEU A 144 -10.93 2.60 -13.86
C LEU A 144 -10.05 2.83 -12.62
N ILE A 145 -8.78 2.41 -12.69
CA ILE A 145 -7.80 2.61 -11.63
C ILE A 145 -6.80 3.66 -12.07
N ASN A 146 -6.86 4.85 -11.45
CA ASN A 146 -5.91 5.91 -11.69
C ASN A 146 -4.64 5.71 -10.85
N GLY A 147 -3.45 5.76 -11.52
CA GLY A 147 -2.18 5.42 -10.87
C GLY A 147 -1.92 3.92 -10.76
N ALA A 148 -2.43 3.14 -11.71
CA ALA A 148 -2.44 1.66 -11.70
C ALA A 148 -1.06 1.00 -11.63
N ALA A 149 0.03 1.69 -11.96
CA ALA A 149 1.40 1.15 -11.88
C ALA A 149 2.06 1.32 -10.50
N GLY A 150 1.46 2.09 -9.59
CA GLY A 150 1.95 2.28 -8.22
C GLY A 150 1.69 1.07 -7.32
N GLY A 151 2.20 1.10 -6.08
CA GLY A 151 2.08 -0.02 -5.15
C GLY A 151 0.64 -0.46 -4.90
N VAL A 152 -0.26 0.45 -4.51
CA VAL A 152 -1.69 0.16 -4.29
C VAL A 152 -2.38 -0.12 -5.62
N GLY A 153 -2.14 0.71 -6.66
CA GLY A 153 -2.81 0.55 -7.96
C GLY A 153 -2.55 -0.82 -8.60
N ALA A 154 -1.32 -1.34 -8.52
CA ALA A 154 -0.97 -2.64 -9.06
C ALA A 154 -1.66 -3.81 -8.32
N MET A 155 -1.86 -3.70 -7.00
CA MET A 155 -2.63 -4.67 -6.24
C MET A 155 -4.12 -4.56 -6.58
N ALA A 156 -4.66 -3.34 -6.64
CA ALA A 156 -6.06 -3.10 -7.02
C ALA A 156 -6.40 -3.68 -8.40
N VAL A 157 -5.50 -3.56 -9.40
CA VAL A 157 -5.67 -4.20 -10.70
C VAL A 157 -5.86 -5.71 -10.55
N GLN A 158 -4.96 -6.37 -9.86
CA GLN A 158 -4.96 -7.83 -9.73
C GLN A 158 -6.16 -8.34 -8.92
N PHE A 159 -6.50 -7.65 -7.83
CA PHE A 159 -7.66 -7.97 -7.01
C PHE A 159 -9.00 -7.74 -7.74
N ALA A 160 -9.10 -6.70 -8.56
CA ALA A 160 -10.28 -6.47 -9.41
C ALA A 160 -10.39 -7.56 -10.49
N LYS A 161 -9.28 -7.95 -11.11
CA LYS A 161 -9.24 -9.06 -12.07
C LYS A 161 -9.64 -10.38 -11.43
N ALA A 162 -9.19 -10.66 -10.20
CA ALA A 162 -9.57 -11.87 -9.45
C ALA A 162 -11.07 -11.93 -9.17
N ARG A 163 -11.76 -10.79 -9.10
CA ARG A 163 -13.22 -10.65 -8.94
C ARG A 163 -13.99 -10.67 -10.27
N GLY A 164 -13.32 -10.92 -11.40
CA GLY A 164 -13.95 -10.99 -12.72
C GLY A 164 -14.25 -9.64 -13.37
N ALA A 165 -13.71 -8.55 -12.84
CA ALA A 165 -13.92 -7.23 -13.39
C ALA A 165 -13.03 -6.97 -14.64
N ARG A 166 -13.52 -6.13 -15.54
CA ARG A 166 -12.72 -5.47 -16.56
C ARG A 166 -11.98 -4.29 -15.93
N VAL A 167 -10.68 -4.18 -16.14
CA VAL A 167 -9.86 -3.14 -15.53
C VAL A 167 -9.23 -2.26 -16.59
N ILE A 168 -9.47 -0.95 -16.51
CA ILE A 168 -8.73 0.07 -17.25
C ILE A 168 -7.76 0.72 -16.24
N GLY A 169 -6.48 0.82 -16.58
CA GLY A 169 -5.46 1.38 -15.70
C GLY A 169 -4.76 2.58 -16.31
N THR A 170 -4.65 3.69 -15.56
CA THR A 170 -3.83 4.80 -16.03
C THR A 170 -2.39 4.69 -15.54
N ALA A 171 -1.46 4.92 -16.44
CA ALA A 171 -0.04 5.04 -16.15
C ALA A 171 0.68 5.83 -17.27
N SER A 172 1.97 6.16 -17.06
CA SER A 172 2.80 6.63 -18.17
C SER A 172 3.00 5.51 -19.20
N GLU A 173 3.17 5.85 -20.47
CA GLU A 173 3.30 4.89 -21.58
C GLU A 173 4.34 3.79 -21.33
N ARG A 174 5.47 4.13 -20.69
CA ARG A 174 6.53 3.17 -20.33
C ARG A 174 6.06 2.03 -19.43
N ASN A 175 4.91 2.19 -18.77
CA ASN A 175 4.31 1.21 -17.87
C ASN A 175 3.11 0.47 -18.49
N HIS A 176 2.75 0.74 -19.75
CA HIS A 176 1.58 0.11 -20.37
C HIS A 176 1.72 -1.41 -20.50
N ASP A 177 2.90 -1.90 -20.90
CA ASP A 177 3.14 -3.34 -20.98
C ASP A 177 3.04 -4.01 -19.60
N TYR A 178 3.57 -3.37 -18.57
CA TYR A 178 3.42 -3.83 -17.19
C TYR A 178 1.93 -3.93 -16.78
N LEU A 179 1.11 -2.94 -17.12
CA LEU A 179 -0.34 -3.00 -16.82
C LEU A 179 -1.04 -4.13 -17.57
N ARG A 180 -0.66 -4.39 -18.85
CA ARG A 180 -1.19 -5.54 -19.62
C ARG A 180 -0.82 -6.87 -18.96
N GLU A 181 0.40 -7.00 -18.47
CA GLU A 181 0.86 -8.19 -17.73
C GLU A 181 0.07 -8.41 -16.44
N LEU A 182 -0.39 -7.34 -15.77
CA LEU A 182 -1.28 -7.43 -14.62
C LEU A 182 -2.75 -7.69 -14.99
N GLY A 183 -3.10 -7.64 -16.28
CA GLY A 183 -4.45 -7.88 -16.79
C GLY A 183 -5.30 -6.63 -16.98
N ALA A 184 -4.73 -5.42 -16.91
CA ALA A 184 -5.45 -4.18 -17.20
C ALA A 184 -5.26 -3.72 -18.65
N GLU A 185 -6.26 -3.00 -19.17
CA GLU A 185 -6.17 -2.23 -20.40
C GLU A 185 -5.55 -0.86 -20.08
N PRO A 186 -4.35 -0.55 -20.57
CA PRO A 186 -3.65 0.67 -20.17
C PRO A 186 -4.10 1.88 -20.96
N THR A 187 -4.13 3.05 -20.31
CA THR A 187 -4.20 4.37 -20.95
C THR A 187 -3.31 5.36 -20.20
N THR A 188 -3.06 6.54 -20.79
CA THR A 188 -2.37 7.64 -20.12
C THR A 188 -3.34 8.47 -19.29
N TYR A 189 -2.85 9.09 -18.22
CA TYR A 189 -3.57 10.10 -17.43
C TYR A 189 -3.47 11.50 -18.09
N GLY A 190 -4.11 12.51 -17.47
CA GLY A 190 -4.07 13.91 -17.92
C GLY A 190 -5.00 14.23 -19.10
N GLU A 191 -4.66 15.27 -19.87
CA GLU A 191 -5.48 15.78 -20.96
C GLU A 191 -5.94 14.68 -21.92
N GLY A 192 -7.23 14.69 -22.31
CA GLY A 192 -7.83 13.68 -23.19
C GLY A 192 -8.10 12.33 -22.51
N LEU A 193 -8.00 12.21 -21.18
CA LEU A 193 -8.28 10.96 -20.46
C LEU A 193 -9.70 10.46 -20.71
N VAL A 194 -10.69 11.37 -20.68
CA VAL A 194 -12.11 11.00 -20.84
C VAL A 194 -12.36 10.37 -22.20
N GLU A 195 -11.85 10.98 -23.26
CA GLU A 195 -12.00 10.50 -24.64
C GLU A 195 -11.36 9.11 -24.81
N ARG A 196 -10.11 8.95 -24.35
CA ARG A 196 -9.39 7.67 -24.43
C ARG A 196 -10.10 6.54 -23.67
N VAL A 197 -10.64 6.84 -22.48
CA VAL A 197 -11.37 5.83 -21.69
C VAL A 197 -12.71 5.50 -22.35
N ARG A 198 -13.42 6.47 -22.94
CA ARG A 198 -14.66 6.20 -23.70
C ARG A 198 -14.43 5.36 -24.94
N GLU A 199 -13.28 5.50 -25.60
CA GLU A 199 -12.89 4.64 -26.72
C GLU A 199 -12.64 3.19 -26.24
N LEU A 200 -12.00 3.02 -25.08
CA LEU A 200 -11.78 1.69 -24.49
C LEU A 200 -13.06 1.08 -23.94
N ALA A 201 -13.89 1.86 -23.27
CA ALA A 201 -15.12 1.40 -22.62
C ALA A 201 -16.34 2.19 -23.13
N PRO A 202 -16.84 1.91 -24.34
CA PRO A 202 -18.00 2.61 -24.92
C PRO A 202 -19.29 2.40 -24.12
N ASP A 203 -19.38 1.29 -23.36
CA ASP A 203 -20.49 1.00 -22.47
C ASP A 203 -20.40 1.71 -21.11
N GLY A 204 -19.30 2.41 -20.85
CA GLY A 204 -19.06 3.21 -19.65
C GLY A 204 -18.15 2.56 -18.62
N VAL A 205 -17.93 3.28 -17.53
CA VAL A 205 -17.13 2.87 -16.35
C VAL A 205 -18.06 2.80 -15.15
N ASP A 206 -18.12 1.64 -14.49
CA ASP A 206 -18.99 1.44 -13.32
C ASP A 206 -18.40 2.09 -12.07
N LEU A 207 -17.09 1.95 -11.86
CA LEU A 207 -16.38 2.40 -10.67
C LEU A 207 -15.05 3.04 -11.04
N ALA A 208 -14.59 3.98 -10.23
CA ALA A 208 -13.24 4.55 -10.38
C ALA A 208 -12.52 4.62 -9.03
N PHE A 209 -11.24 4.25 -9.05
CA PHE A 209 -10.36 4.30 -7.91
C PHE A 209 -9.13 5.17 -8.21
N ASP A 210 -8.99 6.27 -7.48
CA ASP A 210 -7.83 7.16 -7.57
C ASP A 210 -6.79 6.85 -6.50
N THR A 211 -5.60 6.45 -6.95
CA THR A 211 -4.44 6.21 -6.09
C THR A 211 -3.35 7.28 -6.24
N ALA A 212 -3.53 8.24 -7.15
CA ALA A 212 -2.50 9.19 -7.56
C ALA A 212 -2.66 10.60 -6.97
N GLY A 213 -3.90 11.09 -6.82
CA GLY A 213 -4.17 12.42 -6.27
C GLY A 213 -3.59 13.58 -7.10
N LYS A 214 -3.60 13.46 -8.43
CA LYS A 214 -2.98 14.42 -9.36
C LYS A 214 -3.96 15.28 -10.13
N GLY A 215 -5.23 15.35 -9.65
CA GLY A 215 -6.26 16.25 -10.22
C GLY A 215 -7.23 15.57 -11.20
N GLU A 216 -7.17 14.24 -11.36
CA GLU A 216 -8.05 13.50 -12.27
C GLU A 216 -9.48 13.28 -11.76
N ILE A 217 -9.78 13.57 -10.49
CA ILE A 217 -11.11 13.33 -9.88
C ILE A 217 -12.27 13.85 -10.73
N PRO A 218 -12.25 15.07 -11.32
CA PRO A 218 -13.36 15.53 -12.18
C PRO A 218 -13.59 14.62 -13.39
N ALA A 219 -12.51 14.15 -14.04
CA ALA A 219 -12.61 13.22 -15.16
C ALA A 219 -13.16 11.85 -14.74
N LEU A 220 -12.77 11.36 -13.55
CA LEU A 220 -13.30 10.10 -13.00
C LEU A 220 -14.80 10.21 -12.71
N ILE A 221 -15.27 11.34 -12.18
CA ILE A 221 -16.71 11.60 -11.96
C ILE A 221 -17.45 11.65 -13.29
N GLU A 222 -16.90 12.33 -14.30
CA GLU A 222 -17.50 12.40 -15.65
C GLU A 222 -17.64 11.03 -16.30
N LEU A 223 -16.64 10.16 -16.12
CA LEU A 223 -16.62 8.81 -16.69
C LEU A 223 -17.60 7.85 -16.01
N THR A 224 -17.74 7.95 -14.69
CA THR A 224 -18.68 7.11 -13.92
C THR A 224 -20.10 7.69 -13.90
N GLY A 225 -20.27 8.98 -14.20
CA GLY A 225 -21.53 9.70 -14.14
C GLY A 225 -22.08 9.94 -12.72
N ASP A 226 -21.37 9.48 -11.67
CA ASP A 226 -21.80 9.61 -10.28
C ASP A 226 -20.57 9.68 -9.35
N PRO A 227 -20.39 10.79 -8.59
CA PRO A 227 -19.28 10.89 -7.64
C PRO A 227 -19.28 9.80 -6.56
N ALA A 228 -20.44 9.22 -6.22
CA ALA A 228 -20.52 8.11 -5.27
C ALA A 228 -19.87 6.81 -5.77
N ARG A 229 -19.57 6.71 -7.07
CA ARG A 229 -18.86 5.60 -7.72
C ARG A 229 -17.35 5.83 -7.81
N VAL A 230 -16.87 6.95 -7.30
CA VAL A 230 -15.45 7.31 -7.29
C VAL A 230 -14.92 7.27 -5.86
N ALA A 231 -13.76 6.63 -5.66
CA ALA A 231 -13.04 6.67 -4.39
C ALA A 231 -11.60 7.14 -4.59
N THR A 232 -11.05 7.84 -3.60
CA THR A 232 -9.64 8.24 -3.57
C THR A 232 -9.00 7.96 -2.22
N ILE A 233 -7.70 7.64 -2.25
CA ILE A 233 -6.82 7.52 -1.07
C ILE A 233 -5.73 8.61 -1.08
N ALA A 234 -5.72 9.46 -2.10
CA ALA A 234 -4.61 10.37 -2.36
C ALA A 234 -5.03 11.85 -2.34
N ASP A 235 -6.29 12.16 -2.65
CA ASP A 235 -6.85 13.51 -2.63
C ASP A 235 -7.95 13.63 -1.54
N PHE A 236 -7.55 14.03 -0.34
CA PHE A 236 -8.48 14.21 0.79
C PHE A 236 -9.39 15.42 0.61
N GLY A 237 -9.02 16.40 -0.22
CA GLY A 237 -9.84 17.56 -0.57
C GLY A 237 -11.05 17.20 -1.44
N ALA A 238 -10.98 16.07 -2.14
CA ALA A 238 -12.03 15.65 -3.08
C ALA A 238 -13.37 15.26 -2.40
N ALA A 239 -13.40 15.09 -1.08
CA ALA A 239 -14.64 14.84 -0.34
C ALA A 239 -15.73 15.89 -0.61
N GLN A 240 -15.36 17.15 -0.84
CA GLN A 240 -16.27 18.23 -1.19
C GLN A 240 -16.95 18.06 -2.57
N LEU A 241 -16.41 17.19 -3.43
CA LEU A 241 -16.98 16.83 -4.73
C LEU A 241 -17.96 15.65 -4.64
N GLY A 242 -18.21 15.12 -3.43
CA GLY A 242 -19.11 13.99 -3.19
C GLY A 242 -18.50 12.62 -3.45
N VAL A 243 -17.19 12.54 -3.73
CA VAL A 243 -16.49 11.26 -3.87
C VAL A 243 -16.18 10.65 -2.51
N LYS A 244 -15.97 9.35 -2.49
CA LYS A 244 -15.61 8.61 -1.28
C LYS A 244 -14.11 8.78 -1.01
N VAL A 245 -13.78 9.35 0.15
CA VAL A 245 -12.39 9.48 0.60
C VAL A 245 -12.17 8.50 1.74
N THR A 246 -11.16 7.64 1.62
CA THR A 246 -10.86 6.66 2.65
C THR A 246 -9.37 6.68 3.04
N GLY A 247 -9.12 6.67 4.33
CA GLY A 247 -7.78 6.71 4.92
C GLY A 247 -7.55 5.64 5.99
N GLY A 248 -8.48 4.66 6.11
CA GLY A 248 -8.41 3.59 7.10
C GLY A 248 -9.27 3.83 8.35
N ALA A 249 -10.12 4.87 8.36
CA ALA A 249 -11.06 5.10 9.47
C ALA A 249 -12.16 4.04 9.54
N GLU A 250 -12.38 3.31 8.45
CA GLU A 250 -13.36 2.23 8.30
C GLU A 250 -12.93 0.93 9.01
N GLY A 251 -11.72 0.90 9.57
CA GLY A 251 -11.09 -0.28 10.12
C GLY A 251 -10.13 -0.96 9.14
N ARG A 252 -9.45 -2.00 9.60
CA ARG A 252 -8.53 -2.79 8.77
C ARG A 252 -9.22 -4.05 8.22
N PHE A 253 -9.05 -4.29 6.94
CA PHE A 253 -9.52 -5.47 6.23
C PHE A 253 -8.41 -6.52 6.19
N THR A 254 -8.15 -7.15 7.35
CA THR A 254 -7.01 -8.09 7.52
C THR A 254 -7.17 -9.35 6.69
N GLU A 255 -8.39 -9.73 6.32
CA GLU A 255 -8.68 -10.82 5.38
C GLU A 255 -8.02 -10.62 4.01
N ALA A 256 -7.66 -9.39 3.65
CA ALA A 256 -6.92 -9.09 2.43
C ALA A 256 -5.51 -9.72 2.41
N LEU A 257 -4.89 -9.92 3.59
CA LEU A 257 -3.59 -10.59 3.69
C LEU A 257 -3.72 -12.07 3.29
N HIS A 258 -4.76 -12.72 3.80
CA HIS A 258 -5.04 -14.12 3.45
C HIS A 258 -5.36 -14.27 1.96
N GLU A 259 -6.21 -13.40 1.38
CA GLU A 259 -6.52 -13.40 -0.04
C GLU A 259 -5.23 -13.23 -0.89
N ALA A 260 -4.35 -12.31 -0.51
CA ALA A 260 -3.07 -12.09 -1.18
C ALA A 260 -2.16 -13.32 -1.09
N ALA A 261 -2.06 -13.94 0.09
CA ALA A 261 -1.27 -15.15 0.29
C ALA A 261 -1.79 -16.32 -0.59
N GLU A 262 -3.10 -16.51 -0.66
CA GLU A 262 -3.70 -17.52 -1.53
C GLU A 262 -3.46 -17.24 -3.02
N MET A 263 -3.58 -15.99 -3.45
CA MET A 263 -3.26 -15.60 -4.82
C MET A 263 -1.78 -15.85 -5.16
N ALA A 264 -0.87 -15.60 -4.20
CA ALA A 264 0.56 -15.87 -4.36
C ALA A 264 0.84 -17.36 -4.49
N ARG A 265 0.29 -18.21 -3.59
CA ARG A 265 0.41 -19.69 -3.66
C ARG A 265 -0.10 -20.26 -4.99
N GLN A 266 -1.06 -19.60 -5.63
CA GLN A 266 -1.63 -19.96 -6.93
C GLN A 266 -0.86 -19.37 -8.12
N GLY A 267 0.22 -18.61 -7.89
CA GLY A 267 0.98 -17.91 -8.93
C GLY A 267 0.18 -16.80 -9.65
N ARG A 268 -0.87 -16.29 -9.02
CA ARG A 268 -1.77 -15.26 -9.56
C ARG A 268 -1.52 -13.86 -9.01
N LEU A 269 -0.52 -13.69 -8.16
CA LEU A 269 -0.12 -12.40 -7.60
C LEU A 269 1.30 -12.07 -8.01
N ARG A 270 1.47 -10.90 -8.58
CA ARG A 270 2.78 -10.33 -8.91
C ARG A 270 3.05 -9.12 -8.03
N VAL A 271 4.14 -9.16 -7.29
CA VAL A 271 4.64 -8.03 -6.51
C VAL A 271 5.85 -7.42 -7.23
N THR A 272 5.87 -6.12 -7.38
CA THR A 272 6.98 -5.42 -8.04
C THR A 272 7.69 -4.54 -7.03
N ILE A 273 8.97 -4.85 -6.80
CA ILE A 273 9.86 -4.03 -5.98
C ILE A 273 10.60 -3.07 -6.90
N ALA A 274 10.38 -1.78 -6.70
CA ALA A 274 10.98 -0.71 -7.48
C ALA A 274 12.43 -0.45 -7.10
N ALA A 275 12.72 -0.53 -5.81
CA ALA A 275 14.03 -0.35 -5.22
C ALA A 275 14.09 -0.92 -3.80
N THR A 276 15.29 -1.30 -3.38
CA THR A 276 15.60 -1.65 -1.99
C THR A 276 16.68 -0.71 -1.45
N TYR A 277 16.57 -0.36 -0.18
CA TYR A 277 17.54 0.48 0.53
C TYR A 277 17.88 -0.12 1.89
N PRO A 278 19.12 -0.07 2.35
CA PRO A 278 19.42 -0.37 3.74
C PRO A 278 18.79 0.69 4.67
N PHE A 279 18.54 0.35 5.92
CA PHE A 279 17.98 1.29 6.92
C PHE A 279 18.79 2.59 7.02
N SER A 280 20.11 2.50 6.93
CA SER A 280 21.01 3.66 6.91
C SER A 280 20.75 4.63 5.75
N ARG A 281 20.01 4.22 4.72
CA ARG A 281 19.61 5.05 3.56
C ARG A 281 18.11 5.28 3.46
N ALA A 282 17.36 5.17 4.56
CA ALA A 282 15.91 5.41 4.58
C ALA A 282 15.54 6.81 4.05
N GLY A 283 16.36 7.83 4.31
CA GLY A 283 16.17 9.18 3.76
C GLY A 283 16.15 9.22 2.22
N ASP A 284 16.97 8.41 1.56
CA ASP A 284 16.97 8.29 0.09
C ASP A 284 15.71 7.60 -0.42
N ALA A 285 15.28 6.53 0.27
CA ALA A 285 14.04 5.83 -0.03
C ALA A 285 12.81 6.76 0.07
N HIS A 286 12.73 7.56 1.13
CA HIS A 286 11.68 8.56 1.30
C HIS A 286 11.71 9.64 0.21
N ARG A 287 12.88 10.09 -0.21
CA ARG A 287 13.05 11.07 -1.29
C ARG A 287 12.50 10.50 -2.60
N GLN A 288 12.88 9.27 -2.96
CA GLN A 288 12.36 8.59 -4.15
C GLN A 288 10.83 8.44 -4.09
N SER A 289 10.27 8.07 -2.93
CA SER A 289 8.82 7.95 -2.75
C SER A 289 8.10 9.30 -2.94
N GLN A 290 8.67 10.39 -2.44
CA GLN A 290 8.11 11.75 -2.58
C GLN A 290 8.17 12.29 -4.02
N GLU A 291 9.20 11.96 -4.78
CA GLU A 291 9.32 12.31 -6.20
C GLU A 291 8.21 11.66 -7.03
N GLY A 292 7.68 10.54 -6.57
CA GLY A 292 6.64 9.80 -7.26
C GLY A 292 7.16 9.01 -8.47
N HIS A 293 6.24 8.61 -9.36
CA HIS A 293 6.55 7.83 -10.57
C HIS A 293 7.19 6.45 -10.29
N THR A 294 7.08 5.96 -9.08
CA THR A 294 7.57 4.65 -8.67
C THR A 294 6.64 3.56 -9.21
N ARG A 295 7.19 2.59 -9.93
CA ARG A 295 6.48 1.39 -10.35
C ARG A 295 6.60 0.32 -9.26
N GLY A 296 5.49 -0.01 -8.59
CA GLY A 296 5.49 -0.95 -7.46
C GLY A 296 5.88 -0.30 -6.13
N LYS A 297 6.65 -1.00 -5.30
CA LYS A 297 6.95 -0.65 -3.91
C LYS A 297 8.45 -0.42 -3.67
N ILE A 298 8.76 0.41 -2.70
CA ILE A 298 10.12 0.60 -2.17
C ILE A 298 10.20 -0.16 -0.85
N VAL A 299 11.32 -0.83 -0.60
CA VAL A 299 11.54 -1.67 0.57
C VAL A 299 12.83 -1.26 1.28
N LEU A 300 12.78 -1.24 2.60
CA LEU A 300 13.91 -1.03 3.49
C LEU A 300 14.36 -2.39 4.06
N LEU A 301 15.66 -2.60 4.11
CA LEU A 301 16.29 -3.81 4.63
C LEU A 301 17.17 -3.46 5.83
N PRO A 302 17.26 -4.31 6.84
CA PRO A 302 18.28 -4.19 7.88
C PRO A 302 19.69 -4.07 7.26
N ASP A 303 20.59 -3.26 7.92
CA ASP A 303 21.98 -3.04 7.46
C ASP A 303 22.84 -4.29 7.60
#